data_0338ebe310161f6e453706769ef29365
#
_entry.id   0338ebe310161f6e453706769ef29365
#
_cell.length_a   1.000
_cell.length_b   1.000
_cell.length_c   1.000
_cell.angle_alpha   90.00
_cell.angle_beta   90.00
_cell.angle_gamma   90.00
#
_symmetry.space_group_name_H-M   'P 1'
#
loop_
_entity.id
_entity.type
_entity.pdbx_description
1 polymer ?
#
loop_
_entity_poly.entity_id
_entity_poly.type
_entity_poly.pdbx_seq_one_letter_code
_entity_poly.pdbx_strand_id
1 'polypeptide(L)'
;NGFNANVFNYTYELPIGTTTLPAVTWTAGDAYQTITKTDGGLNGTTTIVVRSEDGTKTNTYRITFTVAQADNVTLNDILVGGVSIPNFHPNTFEYSILLERGTTVLPAITYVLYDAWQKVRVVSAGVSGDTRIIVTAQTGATATYIIHFSVEKSANSRLAGISIGGVALENFDPEVLTYDYTLKSGTAILPEIGYTKSDDAQKVLVVKGGINGTTTLRVIAENGDETLYTINFSVEKSENAFLKNIFIDDVPLANFDKSTFYYVYRLQPTATVCPKITVEKDLGQSVSISKPLLTGEVRIVVTPESGGSNTYIIKMMFDLSDNTALADLRVAGTTILGFSPEKLEYTYELPIGTTVLPTITYTAAEIDQKVSVTKGDTSYVRVEAADGSEALYTIYFIIPKSNNVQLAGLMIG
;
A
#
# COMPACT_ATOMS: atom_id res chain seq x y z
N ASN A 1 56.98 29.21 -69.90
CA ASN A 1 57.63 30.14 -69.02
C ASN A 1 58.97 30.52 -69.66
N GLY A 2 59.07 31.74 -70.19
CA GLY A 2 60.18 32.17 -71.00
C GLY A 2 61.50 32.29 -70.24
N PHE A 3 62.50 31.51 -70.60
CA PHE A 3 63.85 31.73 -70.14
C PHE A 3 64.31 33.10 -70.57
N ASN A 4 64.94 33.77 -69.70
CA ASN A 4 65.62 35.07 -69.95
C ASN A 4 67.10 34.98 -69.49
N ALA A 5 68.07 35.15 -70.41
CA ALA A 5 69.48 34.99 -70.10
C ALA A 5 69.99 35.97 -69.01
N ASN A 6 69.28 37.04 -68.77
CA ASN A 6 69.59 38.06 -67.69
C ASN A 6 68.90 37.79 -66.36
N VAL A 7 68.06 36.71 -66.22
CA VAL A 7 67.46 36.25 -65.00
C VAL A 7 68.23 35.07 -64.49
N PHE A 8 68.77 35.10 -63.32
CA PHE A 8 69.64 34.07 -62.75
C PHE A 8 68.94 33.17 -61.71
N ASN A 9 67.76 33.53 -61.31
CA ASN A 9 66.97 32.75 -60.27
C ASN A 9 65.61 32.49 -60.79
N TYR A 10 65.22 31.19 -60.84
CA TYR A 10 63.91 30.68 -61.19
C TYR A 10 63.37 29.82 -60.10
N THR A 11 62.04 29.82 -59.93
CA THR A 11 61.30 28.88 -59.10
C THR A 11 60.39 28.06 -59.97
N TYR A 12 60.30 26.77 -59.71
CA TYR A 12 59.39 25.86 -60.41
C TYR A 12 58.68 24.94 -59.45
N GLU A 13 57.36 25.08 -59.37
CA GLU A 13 56.53 24.21 -58.53
C GLU A 13 56.18 22.90 -59.33
N LEU A 14 56.55 21.79 -58.72
CA LEU A 14 56.27 20.48 -59.20
C LEU A 14 54.90 19.99 -58.75
N PRO A 15 54.17 19.19 -59.50
CA PRO A 15 52.91 18.63 -59.13
C PRO A 15 52.98 17.83 -57.82
N ILE A 16 51.84 17.79 -57.07
CA ILE A 16 51.70 16.98 -55.84
C ILE A 16 52.10 15.52 -56.15
N GLY A 17 52.90 14.89 -55.32
CA GLY A 17 53.34 13.50 -55.44
C GLY A 17 54.50 13.26 -56.38
N THR A 18 55.13 14.31 -56.93
CA THR A 18 56.37 14.18 -57.73
C THR A 18 57.47 13.56 -56.84
N THR A 19 58.03 12.40 -57.33
CA THR A 19 59.07 11.68 -56.58
C THR A 19 60.44 11.74 -57.31
N THR A 20 60.48 12.27 -58.56
CA THR A 20 61.69 12.38 -59.31
C THR A 20 61.88 13.80 -59.86
N LEU A 21 63.12 14.32 -59.81
CA LEU A 21 63.44 15.63 -60.35
C LEU A 21 63.31 15.60 -61.85
N PRO A 22 62.59 16.56 -62.49
CA PRO A 22 62.55 16.66 -63.92
C PRO A 22 63.93 16.91 -64.51
N ALA A 23 64.18 16.37 -65.71
CA ALA A 23 65.44 16.66 -66.42
C ALA A 23 65.57 18.14 -66.80
N VAL A 24 66.64 18.79 -66.37
CA VAL A 24 66.93 20.16 -66.72
C VAL A 24 67.94 20.12 -67.86
N THR A 25 67.52 20.66 -69.01
CA THR A 25 68.35 20.75 -70.24
C THR A 25 68.59 22.24 -70.59
N TRP A 26 69.61 22.51 -71.32
CA TRP A 26 69.96 23.87 -71.71
C TRP A 26 70.46 23.85 -73.18
N THR A 27 70.48 25.01 -73.80
CA THR A 27 71.14 25.27 -75.08
C THR A 27 72.24 26.25 -74.80
N ALA A 28 73.48 25.93 -75.20
CA ALA A 28 74.59 26.82 -75.04
C ALA A 28 74.42 28.05 -75.95
N GLY A 29 74.77 29.21 -75.46
CA GLY A 29 74.76 30.51 -76.19
C GLY A 29 75.95 30.63 -77.09
N ASP A 30 77.03 29.87 -76.79
CA ASP A 30 78.22 29.75 -77.55
C ASP A 30 78.77 28.31 -77.47
N ALA A 31 79.30 27.76 -78.56
CA ALA A 31 79.81 26.39 -78.65
C ALA A 31 81.05 26.14 -77.75
N TYR A 32 81.78 27.17 -77.36
CA TYR A 32 82.96 27.08 -76.52
C TYR A 32 82.80 27.33 -75.07
N GLN A 33 81.49 27.54 -74.59
CA GLN A 33 81.20 27.66 -73.21
C GLN A 33 81.38 26.34 -72.47
N THR A 34 81.90 26.40 -71.25
CA THR A 34 81.88 25.29 -70.30
C THR A 34 80.67 25.42 -69.43
N ILE A 35 79.82 24.39 -69.45
CA ILE A 35 78.58 24.36 -68.67
C ILE A 35 78.57 23.15 -67.69
N THR A 36 78.40 23.42 -66.45
CA THR A 36 78.30 22.40 -65.42
C THR A 36 76.96 22.50 -64.71
N LYS A 37 76.33 21.36 -64.42
CA LYS A 37 75.08 21.26 -63.69
C LYS A 37 75.28 20.50 -62.35
N THR A 38 74.71 21.01 -61.33
CA THR A 38 74.59 20.35 -59.99
C THR A 38 73.11 20.29 -59.65
N ASP A 39 72.55 19.12 -59.45
CA ASP A 39 71.16 18.95 -59.04
C ASP A 39 71.00 19.03 -57.52
N GLY A 40 70.05 19.89 -57.03
CA GLY A 40 69.80 20.10 -55.66
C GLY A 40 68.70 19.22 -55.07
N GLY A 41 68.13 18.36 -55.87
CA GLY A 41 67.00 17.48 -55.42
C GLY A 41 65.63 18.14 -55.52
N LEU A 42 64.54 17.38 -55.16
CA LEU A 42 63.13 17.81 -55.28
C LEU A 42 62.86 19.01 -54.42
N ASN A 43 63.07 19.39 -53.47
CA ASN A 43 62.85 20.64 -52.68
C ASN A 43 64.17 21.39 -52.52
N GLY A 44 64.95 21.47 -53.57
CA GLY A 44 66.26 22.05 -53.58
C GLY A 44 66.52 22.92 -54.78
N THR A 45 67.80 23.38 -54.97
CA THR A 45 68.18 24.28 -56.06
C THR A 45 69.14 23.59 -57.02
N THR A 46 68.70 23.34 -58.23
CA THR A 46 69.58 22.95 -59.29
C THR A 46 70.34 24.18 -59.78
N THR A 47 71.68 24.07 -59.86
CA THR A 47 72.57 25.13 -60.25
C THR A 47 73.20 24.79 -61.57
N ILE A 48 73.19 25.75 -62.54
CA ILE A 48 73.87 25.64 -63.85
C ILE A 48 74.88 26.78 -63.86
N VAL A 49 76.17 26.43 -63.95
CA VAL A 49 77.27 27.39 -64.02
C VAL A 49 77.75 27.36 -65.49
N VAL A 50 77.74 28.55 -66.12
CA VAL A 50 78.20 28.81 -67.49
C VAL A 50 79.45 29.66 -67.45
N ARG A 51 80.52 29.15 -67.93
CA ARG A 51 81.82 29.85 -67.98
C ARG A 51 82.22 30.11 -69.44
N SER A 52 82.63 31.32 -69.70
CA SER A 52 83.16 31.70 -71.00
C SER A 52 84.45 30.91 -71.38
N GLU A 53 84.73 30.79 -72.62
CA GLU A 53 85.96 30.10 -73.12
C GLU A 53 87.24 30.61 -72.50
N ASP A 54 87.42 31.95 -72.41
CA ASP A 54 88.58 32.60 -71.81
C ASP A 54 88.59 32.54 -70.26
N GLY A 55 87.57 31.99 -69.66
CA GLY A 55 87.46 31.79 -68.25
C GLY A 55 87.23 33.10 -67.40
N THR A 56 87.10 34.25 -68.07
CA THR A 56 86.98 35.53 -67.38
C THR A 56 85.61 35.90 -66.84
N LYS A 57 84.56 35.29 -67.41
CA LYS A 57 83.17 35.53 -67.05
C LYS A 57 82.47 34.23 -66.66
N THR A 58 81.66 34.33 -65.62
CA THR A 58 80.82 33.21 -65.12
C THR A 58 79.43 33.71 -64.76
N ASN A 59 78.44 33.04 -65.30
CA ASN A 59 77.02 33.20 -64.92
C ASN A 59 76.56 31.97 -64.18
N THR A 60 75.76 32.15 -63.15
CA THR A 60 75.13 31.03 -62.37
C THR A 60 73.62 31.15 -62.37
N TYR A 61 72.94 30.21 -63.05
CA TYR A 61 71.49 30.08 -63.02
C TYR A 61 71.09 29.10 -61.91
N ARG A 62 70.12 29.53 -61.09
CA ARG A 62 69.54 28.69 -60.03
C ARG A 62 68.07 28.42 -60.31
N ILE A 63 67.67 27.18 -60.23
CA ILE A 63 66.31 26.77 -60.37
C ILE A 63 65.92 26.09 -59.07
N THR A 64 65.11 26.77 -58.25
CA THR A 64 64.56 26.18 -56.98
C THR A 64 63.30 25.44 -57.32
N PHE A 65 63.33 24.15 -57.06
CA PHE A 65 62.18 23.28 -57.18
C PHE A 65 61.49 23.16 -55.81
N THR A 66 60.15 23.20 -55.85
CA THR A 66 59.30 22.89 -54.71
C THR A 66 58.23 21.90 -55.18
N VAL A 67 57.85 20.92 -54.34
CA VAL A 67 56.74 20.03 -54.65
C VAL A 67 55.50 20.60 -53.98
N ALA A 68 54.45 20.85 -54.73
CA ALA A 68 53.15 21.27 -54.22
C ALA A 68 52.64 20.25 -53.21
N GLN A 69 52.07 20.75 -52.15
CA GLN A 69 51.51 19.93 -51.09
C GLN A 69 49.97 19.91 -51.19
N ALA A 70 49.39 18.76 -50.90
CA ALA A 70 47.92 18.62 -50.80
C ALA A 70 47.39 19.45 -49.65
N ASP A 71 46.35 20.24 -49.87
CA ASP A 71 45.69 21.15 -48.91
C ASP A 71 44.29 20.76 -48.57
N ASN A 72 43.75 19.71 -49.19
CA ASN A 72 42.39 19.27 -48.93
C ASN A 72 42.24 18.68 -47.52
N VAL A 73 41.24 19.16 -46.78
CA VAL A 73 40.89 18.76 -45.40
C VAL A 73 39.52 18.06 -45.27
N THR A 74 38.92 17.71 -46.41
CA THR A 74 37.62 17.00 -46.43
C THR A 74 37.80 15.49 -46.54
N LEU A 75 36.85 14.73 -46.06
CA LEU A 75 36.75 13.27 -46.26
C LEU A 75 35.79 12.95 -47.40
N ASN A 76 35.97 11.81 -48.04
CA ASN A 76 35.03 11.30 -49.02
C ASN A 76 33.82 10.62 -48.34
N ASP A 77 34.01 10.05 -47.14
CA ASP A 77 32.95 9.44 -46.36
C ASP A 77 33.35 9.29 -44.87
N ILE A 78 32.36 9.18 -44.01
CA ILE A 78 32.47 8.77 -42.60
C ILE A 78 31.47 7.64 -42.36
N LEU A 79 31.95 6.53 -41.78
CA LEU A 79 31.13 5.36 -41.48
C LEU A 79 31.07 5.11 -39.97
N VAL A 80 29.89 4.74 -39.49
CA VAL A 80 29.64 4.33 -38.11
C VAL A 80 29.14 2.90 -38.13
N GLY A 81 29.86 1.97 -37.47
CA GLY A 81 29.55 0.55 -37.56
C GLY A 81 29.63 -0.05 -38.98
N GLY A 82 30.46 0.57 -39.85
CA GLY A 82 30.62 0.15 -41.23
C GLY A 82 29.55 0.70 -42.18
N VAL A 83 28.62 1.51 -41.74
CA VAL A 83 27.57 2.15 -42.55
C VAL A 83 27.86 3.63 -42.66
N SER A 84 27.78 4.20 -43.89
CA SER A 84 27.92 5.63 -44.13
C SER A 84 26.90 6.41 -43.29
N ILE A 85 27.32 7.52 -42.69
CA ILE A 85 26.41 8.38 -41.94
C ILE A 85 25.35 9.00 -42.87
N PRO A 86 24.09 9.11 -42.43
CA PRO A 86 23.03 9.64 -43.30
C PRO A 86 23.35 11.03 -43.83
N ASN A 87 23.16 11.23 -45.15
CA ASN A 87 23.35 12.50 -45.83
C ASN A 87 24.77 13.08 -45.65
N PHE A 88 25.81 12.20 -45.63
CA PHE A 88 27.17 12.68 -45.59
C PHE A 88 27.46 13.63 -46.76
N HIS A 89 28.10 14.75 -46.46
CA HIS A 89 28.62 15.69 -47.47
C HIS A 89 29.98 16.22 -47.00
N PRO A 90 31.01 16.21 -47.84
CA PRO A 90 32.38 16.58 -47.50
C PRO A 90 32.53 17.93 -46.76
N ASN A 91 31.68 18.90 -47.09
CA ASN A 91 31.73 20.26 -46.50
C ASN A 91 30.73 20.47 -45.36
N THR A 92 30.09 19.41 -44.87
CA THR A 92 29.29 19.44 -43.67
C THR A 92 30.10 18.86 -42.51
N PHE A 93 30.36 19.68 -41.48
CA PHE A 93 31.27 19.29 -40.42
C PHE A 93 30.60 18.91 -39.11
N GLU A 94 29.27 18.94 -39.04
CA GLU A 94 28.50 18.54 -37.87
C GLU A 94 27.38 17.57 -38.26
N TYR A 95 27.25 16.47 -37.50
CA TYR A 95 26.25 15.43 -37.68
C TYR A 95 25.70 15.00 -36.31
N SER A 96 24.47 14.53 -36.30
CA SER A 96 23.83 13.92 -35.11
C SER A 96 23.41 12.50 -35.45
N ILE A 97 23.76 11.56 -34.59
CA ILE A 97 23.39 10.14 -34.73
C ILE A 97 22.71 9.68 -33.43
N LEU A 98 21.47 9.17 -33.59
CA LEU A 98 20.74 8.51 -32.53
C LEU A 98 21.06 7.01 -32.60
N LEU A 99 21.68 6.50 -31.54
CA LEU A 99 21.99 5.08 -31.38
C LEU A 99 20.78 4.35 -30.81
N GLU A 100 20.64 3.07 -31.11
CA GLU A 100 19.57 2.23 -30.58
C GLU A 100 19.60 2.17 -29.06
N ARG A 101 18.42 2.04 -28.47
CA ARG A 101 18.26 1.91 -27.03
C ARG A 101 19.10 0.75 -26.47
N GLY A 102 19.77 0.99 -25.35
CA GLY A 102 20.62 0.01 -24.69
C GLY A 102 22.05 -0.09 -25.26
N THR A 103 22.42 0.73 -26.29
CA THR A 103 23.78 0.80 -26.76
C THR A 103 24.71 1.33 -25.66
N THR A 104 25.66 0.51 -25.22
CA THR A 104 26.64 0.83 -24.17
C THR A 104 28.05 1.02 -24.72
N VAL A 105 28.30 0.58 -25.95
CA VAL A 105 29.61 0.66 -26.66
C VAL A 105 29.39 1.39 -27.96
N LEU A 106 30.21 2.45 -28.16
CA LEU A 106 30.17 3.20 -29.44
C LEU A 106 30.55 2.32 -30.59
N PRO A 107 29.76 2.27 -31.69
CA PRO A 107 30.13 1.55 -32.90
C PRO A 107 31.45 2.08 -33.47
N ALA A 108 32.21 1.20 -34.15
CA ALA A 108 33.49 1.59 -34.74
C ALA A 108 33.27 2.72 -35.74
N ILE A 109 34.15 3.75 -35.67
CA ILE A 109 34.14 4.89 -36.57
C ILE A 109 35.27 4.72 -37.55
N THR A 110 34.95 4.69 -38.84
CA THR A 110 35.88 4.61 -39.94
C THR A 110 35.62 5.76 -40.91
N TYR A 111 36.57 6.00 -41.82
CA TYR A 111 36.47 7.10 -42.78
C TYR A 111 37.12 6.73 -44.09
N VAL A 112 36.73 7.44 -45.14
CA VAL A 112 37.35 7.36 -46.48
C VAL A 112 38.07 8.68 -46.75
N LEU A 113 39.39 8.62 -46.96
CA LEU A 113 40.21 9.78 -47.26
C LEU A 113 39.87 10.37 -48.64
N TYR A 114 39.97 11.68 -48.78
CA TYR A 114 39.93 12.34 -50.10
C TYR A 114 41.19 12.04 -50.88
N ASP A 115 42.35 12.11 -50.24
CA ASP A 115 43.65 11.75 -50.86
C ASP A 115 44.58 11.03 -49.83
N ALA A 116 45.61 10.38 -50.35
CA ALA A 116 46.52 9.56 -49.55
C ALA A 116 47.48 10.40 -48.62
N TRP A 117 47.51 11.71 -48.76
CA TRP A 117 48.42 12.60 -48.01
C TRP A 117 47.79 13.08 -46.69
N GLN A 118 46.48 12.85 -46.50
CA GLN A 118 45.76 13.22 -45.29
C GLN A 118 46.14 12.33 -44.12
N LYS A 119 46.19 12.94 -42.92
CA LYS A 119 46.29 12.27 -41.65
C LYS A 119 45.02 12.54 -40.86
N VAL A 120 44.44 11.47 -40.28
CA VAL A 120 43.19 11.60 -39.51
C VAL A 120 43.37 11.06 -38.11
N ARG A 121 42.85 11.82 -37.14
CA ARG A 121 42.79 11.45 -35.73
C ARG A 121 41.37 11.50 -35.27
N VAL A 122 40.85 10.36 -34.67
CA VAL A 122 39.53 10.27 -34.08
C VAL A 122 39.65 10.41 -32.55
N VAL A 123 38.83 11.24 -31.97
CA VAL A 123 38.69 11.42 -30.51
C VAL A 123 37.23 11.27 -30.13
N SER A 124 36.91 10.26 -29.36
CA SER A 124 35.53 9.94 -28.97
C SER A 124 35.27 10.17 -27.51
N ALA A 125 34.08 10.72 -27.15
CA ALA A 125 33.59 10.87 -25.78
C ALA A 125 32.60 9.77 -25.37
N GLY A 126 32.37 8.76 -26.19
CA GLY A 126 31.47 7.64 -25.90
C GLY A 126 30.10 7.77 -26.55
N VAL A 127 29.13 6.94 -26.07
CA VAL A 127 27.80 6.76 -26.75
C VAL A 127 26.86 7.98 -26.57
N SER A 128 27.15 8.87 -25.64
CA SER A 128 26.36 10.10 -25.37
C SER A 128 27.29 11.29 -25.29
N GLY A 129 27.95 11.62 -26.38
CA GLY A 129 28.89 12.71 -26.44
C GLY A 129 29.42 12.95 -27.87
N ASP A 130 30.42 13.86 -28.00
CA ASP A 130 30.95 14.27 -29.27
C ASP A 130 32.12 13.39 -29.67
N THR A 131 32.07 12.86 -30.88
CA THR A 131 33.23 12.30 -31.53
C THR A 131 33.76 13.32 -32.52
N ARG A 132 35.05 13.61 -32.42
CA ARG A 132 35.77 14.55 -33.28
C ARG A 132 36.70 13.79 -34.20
N ILE A 133 36.57 14.01 -35.53
CA ILE A 133 37.44 13.46 -36.56
C ILE A 133 38.24 14.64 -37.12
N ILE A 134 39.50 14.69 -36.75
CA ILE A 134 40.43 15.80 -37.10
C ILE A 134 41.20 15.33 -38.33
N VAL A 135 40.98 16.02 -39.45
CA VAL A 135 41.68 15.79 -40.71
C VAL A 135 42.77 16.81 -40.87
N THR A 136 44.00 16.37 -41.13
CA THR A 136 45.17 17.22 -41.38
C THR A 136 45.66 16.96 -42.78
N ALA A 137 45.69 17.99 -43.63
CA ALA A 137 46.27 17.97 -44.97
C ALA A 137 47.80 17.90 -44.94
N GLN A 138 48.44 17.63 -46.08
CA GLN A 138 49.91 17.64 -46.20
C GLN A 138 50.52 19.02 -45.89
N THR A 139 49.82 20.10 -46.23
CA THR A 139 50.17 21.48 -45.87
C THR A 139 50.15 21.81 -44.38
N GLY A 140 49.54 20.93 -43.56
CA GLY A 140 49.29 21.18 -42.16
C GLY A 140 47.96 21.89 -41.88
N ALA A 141 47.18 22.24 -42.88
CA ALA A 141 45.81 22.72 -42.72
C ALA A 141 44.92 21.66 -42.02
N THR A 142 43.97 22.07 -41.18
CA THR A 142 43.12 21.15 -40.45
C THR A 142 41.65 21.50 -40.60
N ALA A 143 40.79 20.47 -40.60
CA ALA A 143 39.35 20.59 -40.39
C ALA A 143 38.89 19.52 -39.38
N THR A 144 37.77 19.75 -38.73
CA THR A 144 37.22 18.82 -37.74
C THR A 144 35.74 18.53 -38.04
N TYR A 145 35.43 17.29 -38.26
CA TYR A 145 34.02 16.80 -38.24
C TYR A 145 33.66 16.46 -36.82
N ILE A 146 32.45 16.84 -36.40
CA ILE A 146 31.89 16.56 -35.06
C ILE A 146 30.64 15.69 -35.29
N ILE A 147 30.61 14.55 -34.59
CA ILE A 147 29.42 13.68 -34.58
C ILE A 147 28.88 13.65 -33.15
N HIS A 148 27.70 14.20 -32.97
CA HIS A 148 26.97 14.17 -31.72
C HIS A 148 26.21 12.86 -31.59
N PHE A 149 26.66 11.98 -30.70
CA PHE A 149 25.98 10.72 -30.43
C PHE A 149 25.03 10.90 -29.25
N SER A 150 23.84 10.33 -29.36
CA SER A 150 22.87 10.14 -28.29
C SER A 150 22.28 8.73 -28.38
N VAL A 151 21.83 8.20 -27.26
CA VAL A 151 21.14 6.90 -27.18
C VAL A 151 19.64 7.15 -27.02
N GLU A 152 18.84 6.39 -27.78
CA GLU A 152 17.39 6.45 -27.69
C GLU A 152 16.92 6.13 -26.27
N LYS A 153 16.04 6.96 -25.73
CA LYS A 153 15.44 6.80 -24.42
C LYS A 153 14.09 6.12 -24.51
N SER A 154 13.78 5.29 -23.52
CA SER A 154 12.47 4.67 -23.42
C SER A 154 11.37 5.69 -23.21
N ALA A 155 10.30 5.58 -24.00
CA ALA A 155 9.05 6.32 -23.81
C ALA A 155 8.03 5.54 -22.95
N ASN A 156 8.39 4.33 -22.48
CA ASN A 156 7.45 3.50 -21.73
C ASN A 156 7.25 4.04 -20.31
N SER A 157 6.09 4.64 -20.07
CA SER A 157 5.61 5.14 -18.77
C SER A 157 4.53 4.25 -18.17
N ARG A 158 4.29 3.02 -18.69
CA ARG A 158 3.29 2.07 -18.16
C ARG A 158 3.91 1.13 -17.12
N LEU A 159 3.15 0.78 -16.08
CA LEU A 159 3.56 -0.24 -15.11
C LEU A 159 3.28 -1.64 -15.64
N ALA A 160 4.05 -2.63 -15.20
CA ALA A 160 3.75 -4.05 -15.42
C ALA A 160 2.77 -4.60 -14.37
N GLY A 161 2.64 -3.94 -13.21
CA GLY A 161 1.71 -4.35 -12.16
C GLY A 161 1.64 -3.38 -11.01
N ILE A 162 0.53 -3.45 -10.26
CA ILE A 162 0.33 -2.78 -8.98
C ILE A 162 -0.02 -3.84 -7.93
N SER A 163 0.39 -3.66 -6.68
CA SER A 163 0.03 -4.54 -5.58
C SER A 163 -0.43 -3.74 -4.36
N ILE A 164 -1.35 -4.32 -3.58
CA ILE A 164 -1.91 -3.73 -2.37
C ILE A 164 -1.71 -4.72 -1.23
N GLY A 165 -0.95 -4.32 -0.20
CA GLY A 165 -0.58 -5.21 0.89
C GLY A 165 0.20 -6.45 0.45
N GLY A 166 1.00 -6.35 -0.63
CA GLY A 166 1.77 -7.46 -1.20
C GLY A 166 0.97 -8.39 -2.13
N VAL A 167 -0.34 -8.17 -2.29
CA VAL A 167 -1.19 -8.93 -3.21
C VAL A 167 -1.34 -8.14 -4.51
N ALA A 168 -1.14 -8.80 -5.65
CA ALA A 168 -1.33 -8.18 -6.96
C ALA A 168 -2.76 -7.65 -7.12
N LEU A 169 -2.90 -6.44 -7.69
CA LEU A 169 -4.19 -5.88 -8.03
C LEU A 169 -4.86 -6.76 -9.10
N GLU A 170 -6.00 -7.29 -8.77
CA GLU A 170 -6.76 -8.16 -9.67
C GLU A 170 -7.20 -7.40 -10.92
N ASN A 171 -7.09 -8.03 -12.09
CA ASN A 171 -7.42 -7.44 -13.40
C ASN A 171 -6.65 -6.13 -13.69
N PHE A 172 -5.41 -6.00 -13.19
CA PHE A 172 -4.58 -4.88 -13.56
C PHE A 172 -4.30 -4.90 -15.08
N ASP A 173 -4.57 -3.76 -15.72
CA ASP A 173 -4.27 -3.51 -17.13
C ASP A 173 -3.42 -2.23 -17.22
N PRO A 174 -2.23 -2.25 -17.84
CA PRO A 174 -1.40 -1.06 -18.01
C PRO A 174 -2.08 0.14 -18.66
N GLU A 175 -3.13 -0.08 -19.46
CA GLU A 175 -3.87 0.98 -20.14
C GLU A 175 -5.03 1.56 -19.30
N VAL A 176 -5.43 0.86 -18.25
CA VAL A 176 -6.43 1.35 -17.29
C VAL A 176 -5.74 2.18 -16.21
N LEU A 177 -6.10 3.45 -16.12
CA LEU A 177 -5.41 4.41 -15.27
C LEU A 177 -6.12 4.68 -13.93
N THR A 178 -7.34 4.17 -13.75
CA THR A 178 -8.12 4.38 -12.54
C THR A 178 -8.73 3.07 -12.07
N TYR A 179 -8.55 2.79 -10.78
CA TYR A 179 -9.05 1.61 -10.10
C TYR A 179 -9.81 2.01 -8.84
N ASP A 180 -10.90 1.31 -8.55
CA ASP A 180 -11.58 1.36 -7.27
C ASP A 180 -11.23 0.10 -6.47
N TYR A 181 -10.82 0.28 -5.22
CA TYR A 181 -10.43 -0.83 -4.35
C TYR A 181 -11.11 -0.74 -3.00
N THR A 182 -11.87 -1.78 -2.66
CA THR A 182 -12.59 -1.86 -1.39
C THR A 182 -11.76 -2.63 -0.37
N LEU A 183 -11.37 -1.97 0.70
CA LEU A 183 -10.69 -2.55 1.86
C LEU A 183 -11.71 -3.28 2.73
N LYS A 184 -11.26 -4.34 3.41
CA LYS A 184 -12.11 -5.09 4.33
C LYS A 184 -12.59 -4.22 5.48
N SER A 185 -13.79 -4.48 5.95
CA SER A 185 -14.35 -3.84 7.14
C SER A 185 -13.39 -3.91 8.34
N GLY A 186 -13.26 -2.80 9.07
CA GLY A 186 -12.33 -2.68 10.20
C GLY A 186 -10.89 -2.33 9.83
N THR A 187 -10.56 -2.15 8.54
CA THR A 187 -9.24 -1.67 8.13
C THR A 187 -9.04 -0.22 8.63
N ALA A 188 -8.05 -0.01 9.49
CA ALA A 188 -7.74 1.29 10.08
C ALA A 188 -6.53 1.98 9.44
N ILE A 189 -5.68 1.23 8.72
CA ILE A 189 -4.43 1.71 8.12
C ILE A 189 -4.40 1.26 6.66
N LEU A 190 -4.07 2.18 5.75
CA LEU A 190 -3.92 1.86 4.34
C LEU A 190 -2.79 0.84 4.14
N PRO A 191 -3.04 -0.30 3.48
CA PRO A 191 -2.00 -1.27 3.14
C PRO A 191 -0.89 -0.66 2.30
N GLU A 192 0.27 -1.31 2.28
CA GLU A 192 1.37 -0.87 1.43
C GLU A 192 1.01 -1.01 -0.04
N ILE A 193 1.34 0.04 -0.82
CA ILE A 193 1.14 0.08 -2.27
C ILE A 193 2.47 -0.23 -2.93
N GLY A 194 2.54 -1.38 -3.58
CA GLY A 194 3.68 -1.80 -4.38
C GLY A 194 3.39 -1.66 -5.87
N TYR A 195 4.46 -1.75 -6.66
CA TYR A 195 4.36 -1.71 -8.12
C TYR A 195 5.47 -2.52 -8.77
N THR A 196 5.23 -2.97 -9.98
CA THR A 196 6.23 -3.60 -10.86
C THR A 196 6.43 -2.70 -12.06
N LYS A 197 7.67 -2.29 -12.30
CA LYS A 197 8.05 -1.53 -13.49
C LYS A 197 8.03 -2.43 -14.73
N SER A 198 7.64 -1.90 -15.87
CA SER A 198 7.81 -2.55 -17.17
C SER A 198 9.16 -2.22 -17.82
N ASP A 199 9.87 -1.24 -17.27
CA ASP A 199 11.16 -0.76 -17.72
C ASP A 199 11.98 -0.27 -16.53
N ASP A 200 13.20 -0.78 -16.35
CA ASP A 200 14.06 -0.45 -15.20
C ASP A 200 14.40 1.04 -15.11
N ALA A 201 14.44 1.74 -16.25
CA ALA A 201 14.72 3.17 -16.30
C ALA A 201 13.57 4.07 -15.80
N GLN A 202 12.39 3.50 -15.58
CA GLN A 202 11.24 4.24 -15.05
C GLN A 202 11.51 4.77 -13.63
N LYS A 203 10.99 5.96 -13.35
CA LYS A 203 10.86 6.50 -11.99
C LYS A 203 9.40 6.48 -11.60
N VAL A 204 9.09 5.99 -10.39
CA VAL A 204 7.72 5.93 -9.88
C VAL A 204 7.63 6.69 -8.57
N LEU A 205 6.68 7.61 -8.50
CA LEU A 205 6.36 8.40 -7.32
C LEU A 205 4.98 8.01 -6.83
N VAL A 206 4.89 7.54 -5.57
CA VAL A 206 3.63 7.14 -4.94
C VAL A 206 3.21 8.20 -3.93
N VAL A 207 2.01 8.75 -4.10
CA VAL A 207 1.37 9.65 -3.14
C VAL A 207 0.18 8.91 -2.54
N LYS A 208 0.30 8.53 -1.27
CA LYS A 208 -0.73 7.76 -0.57
C LYS A 208 -1.85 8.68 -0.08
N GLY A 209 -3.10 8.29 -0.37
CA GLY A 209 -4.30 8.84 0.27
C GLY A 209 -4.59 8.14 1.61
N GLY A 210 -5.79 8.30 2.12
CA GLY A 210 -6.27 7.55 3.29
C GLY A 210 -7.03 6.29 2.87
N ILE A 211 -7.55 5.56 3.87
CA ILE A 211 -8.36 4.34 3.64
C ILE A 211 -9.69 4.62 2.90
N ASN A 212 -10.16 5.86 2.89
CA ASN A 212 -11.30 6.35 2.10
C ASN A 212 -10.85 7.51 1.21
N GLY A 213 -9.67 7.41 0.60
CA GLY A 213 -9.07 8.46 -0.21
C GLY A 213 -8.43 7.90 -1.47
N THR A 214 -7.74 8.77 -2.19
CA THR A 214 -7.15 8.44 -3.48
C THR A 214 -5.63 8.35 -3.36
N THR A 215 -5.05 7.23 -3.77
CA THR A 215 -3.60 7.06 -3.94
C THR A 215 -3.25 7.20 -5.40
N THR A 216 -2.16 7.91 -5.70
CA THR A 216 -1.68 8.07 -7.06
C THR A 216 -0.27 7.51 -7.22
N LEU A 217 0.00 6.90 -8.39
CA LEU A 217 1.33 6.46 -8.82
C LEU A 217 1.67 7.21 -10.11
N ARG A 218 2.60 8.15 -10.02
CA ARG A 218 3.14 8.87 -11.18
C ARG A 218 4.35 8.12 -11.71
N VAL A 219 4.26 7.63 -12.92
CA VAL A 219 5.30 6.88 -13.62
C VAL A 219 5.94 7.76 -14.66
N ILE A 220 7.24 7.94 -14.59
CA ILE A 220 8.02 8.80 -15.49
C ILE A 220 8.96 7.88 -16.29
N ALA A 221 8.82 7.88 -17.61
CA ALA A 221 9.70 7.18 -18.52
C ALA A 221 11.10 7.85 -18.59
N GLU A 222 12.07 7.17 -19.20
CA GLU A 222 13.42 7.70 -19.37
C GLU A 222 13.48 8.98 -20.22
N ASN A 223 12.60 9.08 -21.24
CA ASN A 223 12.49 10.25 -22.11
C ASN A 223 11.73 11.42 -21.48
N GLY A 224 11.09 11.20 -20.31
CA GLY A 224 10.30 12.17 -19.58
C GLY A 224 8.79 12.07 -19.79
N ASP A 225 8.29 11.15 -20.61
CA ASP A 225 6.86 10.88 -20.74
C ASP A 225 6.29 10.38 -19.40
N GLU A 226 5.05 10.74 -19.11
CA GLU A 226 4.43 10.46 -17.82
C GLU A 226 3.08 9.77 -17.93
N THR A 227 2.82 8.88 -16.99
CA THR A 227 1.51 8.27 -16.79
C THR A 227 1.14 8.37 -15.31
N LEU A 228 -0.11 8.70 -15.03
CA LEU A 228 -0.66 8.77 -13.68
C LEU A 228 -1.71 7.68 -13.47
N TYR A 229 -1.41 6.72 -12.59
CA TYR A 229 -2.41 5.76 -12.09
C TYR A 229 -3.05 6.30 -10.82
N THR A 230 -4.33 6.03 -10.68
CA THR A 230 -5.17 6.46 -9.57
C THR A 230 -5.87 5.26 -8.95
N ILE A 231 -5.81 5.11 -7.62
CA ILE A 231 -6.52 4.07 -6.89
C ILE A 231 -7.40 4.75 -5.86
N ASN A 232 -8.71 4.61 -6.00
CA ASN A 232 -9.69 5.12 -5.05
C ASN A 232 -9.99 4.04 -4.01
N PHE A 233 -9.64 4.30 -2.77
CA PHE A 233 -9.90 3.39 -1.67
C PHE A 233 -11.21 3.71 -0.98
N SER A 234 -11.94 2.67 -0.63
CA SER A 234 -13.09 2.72 0.28
C SER A 234 -12.99 1.56 1.27
N VAL A 235 -13.58 1.69 2.45
CA VAL A 235 -13.66 0.61 3.43
C VAL A 235 -15.06 0.02 3.38
N GLU A 236 -15.14 -1.32 3.30
CA GLU A 236 -16.39 -2.05 3.39
C GLU A 236 -17.06 -1.78 4.73
N LYS A 237 -18.35 -1.45 4.71
CA LYS A 237 -19.12 -1.22 5.92
C LYS A 237 -19.37 -2.53 6.66
N SER A 238 -19.15 -2.53 7.98
CA SER A 238 -19.42 -3.69 8.82
C SER A 238 -20.92 -3.99 8.87
N GLU A 239 -21.28 -5.26 8.69
CA GLU A 239 -22.65 -5.78 8.88
C GLU A 239 -22.83 -6.42 10.27
N ASN A 240 -21.77 -6.47 11.10
CA ASN A 240 -21.83 -7.11 12.40
C ASN A 240 -22.67 -6.30 13.40
N ALA A 241 -23.87 -6.80 13.73
CA ALA A 241 -24.77 -6.27 14.72
C ALA A 241 -24.75 -7.07 16.05
N PHE A 242 -23.74 -7.92 16.28
CA PHE A 242 -23.59 -8.69 17.51
C PHE A 242 -22.62 -8.02 18.47
N LEU A 243 -22.99 -8.00 19.78
CA LEU A 243 -22.09 -7.55 20.85
C LEU A 243 -21.05 -8.62 21.17
N LYS A 244 -19.91 -8.16 21.70
CA LYS A 244 -18.90 -9.06 22.29
C LYS A 244 -19.31 -9.49 23.70
N ASN A 245 -19.86 -8.56 24.48
CA ASN A 245 -20.35 -8.84 25.82
C ASN A 245 -21.33 -7.76 26.30
N ILE A 246 -22.12 -8.11 27.34
CA ILE A 246 -22.95 -7.19 28.11
C ILE A 246 -22.49 -7.26 29.56
N PHE A 247 -22.43 -6.11 30.24
CA PHE A 247 -22.05 -6.01 31.66
C PHE A 247 -23.19 -5.39 32.45
N ILE A 248 -23.42 -5.93 33.64
CA ILE A 248 -24.37 -5.43 34.61
C ILE A 248 -23.54 -5.06 35.87
N ASP A 249 -23.54 -3.77 36.26
CA ASP A 249 -22.69 -3.22 37.32
C ASP A 249 -21.21 -3.63 37.15
N ASP A 250 -20.71 -3.55 35.90
CA ASP A 250 -19.35 -3.87 35.47
C ASP A 250 -18.98 -5.38 35.60
N VAL A 251 -19.96 -6.26 35.87
CA VAL A 251 -19.80 -7.72 35.87
C VAL A 251 -20.36 -8.27 34.58
N PRO A 252 -19.62 -9.16 33.87
CA PRO A 252 -20.11 -9.81 32.66
C PRO A 252 -21.44 -10.53 32.88
N LEU A 253 -22.38 -10.38 31.96
CA LEU A 253 -23.65 -11.10 32.01
C LEU A 253 -23.37 -12.62 31.94
N ALA A 254 -23.83 -13.35 32.94
CA ALA A 254 -23.63 -14.80 33.02
C ALA A 254 -24.26 -15.50 31.80
N ASN A 255 -23.52 -16.46 31.24
CA ASN A 255 -23.92 -17.23 30.04
C ASN A 255 -24.29 -16.36 28.84
N PHE A 256 -23.63 -15.18 28.70
CA PHE A 256 -23.84 -14.35 27.51
C PHE A 256 -23.42 -15.11 26.26
N ASP A 257 -24.33 -15.17 25.28
CA ASP A 257 -24.08 -15.63 23.92
C ASP A 257 -24.55 -14.56 22.93
N LYS A 258 -23.71 -14.16 21.99
CA LYS A 258 -23.99 -13.09 21.04
C LYS A 258 -25.22 -13.32 20.17
N SER A 259 -25.62 -14.58 19.98
CA SER A 259 -26.78 -15.00 19.19
C SER A 259 -28.06 -15.11 20.03
N THR A 260 -27.97 -14.97 21.35
CA THR A 260 -29.11 -14.98 22.27
C THR A 260 -29.55 -13.55 22.54
N PHE A 261 -30.78 -13.22 22.18
CA PHE A 261 -31.30 -11.86 22.24
C PHE A 261 -32.22 -11.58 23.43
N TYR A 262 -32.48 -12.59 24.29
CA TYR A 262 -33.34 -12.45 25.46
C TYR A 262 -32.68 -13.08 26.69
N TYR A 263 -32.60 -12.30 27.77
CA TYR A 263 -32.03 -12.69 29.06
C TYR A 263 -32.97 -12.31 30.18
N VAL A 264 -32.88 -13.03 31.30
CA VAL A 264 -33.54 -12.68 32.57
C VAL A 264 -32.46 -12.40 33.61
N TYR A 265 -32.52 -11.25 34.21
CA TYR A 265 -31.64 -10.88 35.31
C TYR A 265 -32.41 -10.69 36.60
N ARG A 266 -32.02 -11.42 37.66
CA ARG A 266 -32.60 -11.35 38.97
C ARG A 266 -31.97 -10.24 39.79
N LEU A 267 -32.78 -9.28 40.17
CA LEU A 267 -32.35 -8.15 41.02
C LEU A 267 -32.17 -8.61 42.44
N GLN A 268 -31.21 -8.01 43.15
CA GLN A 268 -31.08 -8.21 44.58
C GLN A 268 -32.30 -7.61 45.29
N PRO A 269 -32.81 -8.24 46.35
CA PRO A 269 -34.01 -7.75 47.06
C PRO A 269 -33.92 -6.30 47.54
N THR A 270 -32.69 -5.79 47.73
CA THR A 270 -32.44 -4.43 48.20
C THR A 270 -32.29 -3.41 47.04
N ALA A 271 -32.41 -3.84 45.81
CA ALA A 271 -32.26 -2.94 44.66
C ALA A 271 -33.43 -1.94 44.61
N THR A 272 -33.10 -0.68 44.44
CA THR A 272 -34.05 0.44 44.33
C THR A 272 -34.01 1.11 42.94
N VAL A 273 -33.03 0.78 42.12
CA VAL A 273 -32.83 1.29 40.76
C VAL A 273 -32.33 0.17 39.83
N CYS A 274 -32.62 0.28 38.54
CA CYS A 274 -32.06 -0.63 37.56
C CYS A 274 -30.53 -0.48 37.52
N PRO A 275 -29.77 -1.61 37.55
CA PRO A 275 -28.33 -1.61 37.52
C PRO A 275 -27.73 -0.83 36.34
N LYS A 276 -26.45 -0.48 36.42
CA LYS A 276 -25.69 0.07 35.30
C LYS A 276 -25.50 -0.99 34.22
N ILE A 277 -25.86 -0.66 32.99
CA ILE A 277 -25.66 -1.55 31.83
C ILE A 277 -24.59 -0.95 30.92
N THR A 278 -23.57 -1.73 30.64
CA THR A 278 -22.52 -1.39 29.66
C THR A 278 -22.30 -2.55 28.70
N VAL A 279 -21.68 -2.29 27.56
CA VAL A 279 -21.47 -3.30 26.51
C VAL A 279 -20.07 -3.23 25.95
N GLU A 280 -19.57 -4.36 25.51
CA GLU A 280 -18.39 -4.46 24.66
C GLU A 280 -18.84 -4.70 23.21
N LYS A 281 -18.40 -3.80 22.32
CA LYS A 281 -18.81 -3.78 20.91
C LYS A 281 -17.61 -3.71 19.98
N ASP A 282 -17.81 -3.99 18.68
CA ASP A 282 -16.81 -3.75 17.64
C ASP A 282 -16.76 -2.27 17.23
N LEU A 283 -15.62 -1.92 16.60
CA LEU A 283 -15.48 -0.62 15.93
C LEU A 283 -16.59 -0.47 14.87
N GLY A 284 -17.11 0.75 14.71
CA GLY A 284 -18.13 1.05 13.71
C GLY A 284 -19.56 0.71 14.13
N GLN A 285 -19.78 -0.02 15.26
CA GLN A 285 -21.11 -0.22 15.81
C GLN A 285 -21.57 0.99 16.61
N SER A 286 -22.82 1.42 16.42
CA SER A 286 -23.52 2.31 17.35
C SER A 286 -24.42 1.47 18.25
N VAL A 287 -24.52 1.86 19.52
CA VAL A 287 -25.36 1.16 20.49
C VAL A 287 -26.20 2.18 21.26
N SER A 288 -27.51 1.90 21.36
CA SER A 288 -28.40 2.63 22.22
C SER A 288 -28.96 1.70 23.31
N ILE A 289 -29.01 2.19 24.55
CA ILE A 289 -29.50 1.42 25.70
C ILE A 289 -30.64 2.19 26.30
N SER A 290 -31.84 1.58 26.36
CA SER A 290 -32.96 2.08 27.14
C SER A 290 -33.22 1.12 28.29
N LYS A 291 -33.45 1.66 29.50
CA LYS A 291 -33.65 0.88 30.70
C LYS A 291 -34.84 1.39 31.51
N PRO A 292 -35.57 0.51 32.22
CA PRO A 292 -36.60 0.90 33.13
C PRO A 292 -36.00 1.56 34.38
N LEU A 293 -36.87 2.13 35.27
CA LEU A 293 -36.43 2.67 36.53
C LEU A 293 -35.88 1.59 37.48
N LEU A 294 -36.53 0.41 37.51
CA LEU A 294 -36.13 -0.72 38.34
C LEU A 294 -36.40 -2.05 37.62
N THR A 295 -37.64 -2.54 37.63
CA THR A 295 -38.06 -3.77 36.93
C THR A 295 -38.60 -3.46 35.55
N GLY A 296 -38.47 -4.41 34.63
CA GLY A 296 -38.94 -4.27 33.26
C GLY A 296 -37.87 -4.71 32.23
N GLU A 297 -37.97 -4.19 31.04
CA GLU A 297 -37.03 -4.57 29.95
C GLU A 297 -35.96 -3.51 29.74
N VAL A 298 -34.71 -3.92 29.82
CA VAL A 298 -33.59 -3.20 29.25
C VAL A 298 -33.51 -3.61 27.79
N ARG A 299 -33.48 -2.63 26.86
CA ARG A 299 -33.34 -2.85 25.43
C ARG A 299 -32.01 -2.24 24.97
N ILE A 300 -31.18 -3.08 24.34
CA ILE A 300 -29.88 -2.71 23.80
C ILE A 300 -29.95 -2.90 22.29
N VAL A 301 -30.04 -1.81 21.55
CA VAL A 301 -30.09 -1.82 20.09
C VAL A 301 -28.68 -1.60 19.54
N VAL A 302 -28.20 -2.55 18.74
CA VAL A 302 -26.87 -2.53 18.11
C VAL A 302 -27.05 -2.33 16.63
N THR A 303 -26.52 -1.23 16.10
CA THR A 303 -26.61 -0.87 14.69
C THR A 303 -25.20 -0.86 14.08
N PRO A 304 -24.89 -1.71 13.08
CA PRO A 304 -23.63 -1.70 12.36
C PRO A 304 -23.58 -0.56 11.34
N GLU A 305 -22.40 -0.33 10.73
CA GLU A 305 -22.20 0.71 9.71
C GLU A 305 -23.07 0.52 8.45
N SER A 306 -23.37 -0.72 8.08
CA SER A 306 -24.18 -1.05 6.88
C SER A 306 -25.66 -0.74 7.06
N GLY A 307 -26.11 -0.48 8.30
CA GLY A 307 -27.53 -0.37 8.68
C GLY A 307 -28.10 -1.72 9.12
N GLY A 308 -29.39 -1.74 9.38
CA GLY A 308 -30.01 -2.86 10.11
C GLY A 308 -29.72 -2.77 11.61
N SER A 309 -30.29 -3.66 12.42
CA SER A 309 -29.98 -3.70 13.85
C SER A 309 -30.41 -5.01 14.49
N ASN A 310 -29.68 -5.40 15.55
CA ASN A 310 -30.12 -6.42 16.49
C ASN A 310 -30.51 -5.75 17.81
N THR A 311 -31.47 -6.36 18.52
CA THR A 311 -31.90 -5.87 19.83
C THR A 311 -31.76 -6.98 20.86
N TYR A 312 -30.94 -6.74 21.88
CA TYR A 312 -30.89 -7.58 23.07
C TYR A 312 -31.87 -7.05 24.12
N ILE A 313 -32.60 -7.95 24.75
CA ILE A 313 -33.58 -7.64 25.80
C ILE A 313 -33.13 -8.33 27.07
N ILE A 314 -33.03 -7.58 28.18
CA ILE A 314 -32.77 -8.14 29.49
C ILE A 314 -33.98 -7.82 30.38
N LYS A 315 -34.74 -8.84 30.77
CA LYS A 315 -35.84 -8.71 31.69
C LYS A 315 -35.30 -8.59 33.13
N MET A 316 -35.44 -7.40 33.72
CA MET A 316 -35.09 -7.14 35.14
C MET A 316 -36.28 -7.49 36.03
N MET A 317 -36.11 -8.37 36.98
CA MET A 317 -37.16 -8.79 37.91
C MET A 317 -36.54 -9.24 39.23
N PHE A 318 -37.31 -9.17 40.30
CA PHE A 318 -36.94 -9.76 41.59
C PHE A 318 -37.15 -11.27 41.53
N ASP A 319 -36.47 -12.00 42.43
CA ASP A 319 -36.84 -13.36 42.76
C ASP A 319 -38.18 -13.35 43.45
N LEU A 320 -39.05 -14.26 43.07
CA LEU A 320 -40.28 -14.53 43.82
C LEU A 320 -39.89 -15.20 45.14
N SER A 321 -40.56 -14.80 46.26
CA SER A 321 -40.29 -15.43 47.55
C SER A 321 -40.74 -16.89 47.57
N ASP A 322 -39.92 -17.77 48.11
CA ASP A 322 -40.20 -19.18 48.38
C ASP A 322 -40.66 -19.40 49.86
N ASN A 323 -40.87 -18.31 50.60
CA ASN A 323 -41.26 -18.38 52.01
C ASN A 323 -42.67 -18.92 52.14
N THR A 324 -42.82 -20.14 52.65
CA THR A 324 -44.08 -20.83 52.96
C THR A 324 -44.43 -20.83 54.45
N ALA A 325 -43.66 -20.11 55.27
CA ALA A 325 -43.90 -20.01 56.71
C ALA A 325 -45.08 -19.07 57.06
N LEU A 326 -45.85 -19.39 58.07
CA LEU A 326 -46.80 -18.46 58.67
C LEU A 326 -46.13 -17.62 59.76
N ALA A 327 -46.53 -16.35 59.94
CA ALA A 327 -46.10 -15.53 61.04
C ALA A 327 -46.84 -15.94 62.33
N ASP A 328 -48.08 -16.45 62.21
CA ASP A 328 -48.86 -16.94 63.38
C ASP A 328 -49.95 -17.90 62.88
N LEU A 329 -50.32 -18.88 63.73
CA LEU A 329 -51.41 -19.83 63.52
C LEU A 329 -52.23 -19.91 64.81
N ARG A 330 -53.53 -19.61 64.71
CA ARG A 330 -54.44 -19.50 65.86
C ARG A 330 -55.60 -20.45 65.76
N VAL A 331 -55.99 -21.01 66.89
CA VAL A 331 -57.23 -21.77 67.12
C VAL A 331 -58.05 -21.06 68.12
N ALA A 332 -59.35 -20.83 67.89
CA ALA A 332 -60.25 -20.06 68.71
C ALA A 332 -59.72 -18.65 69.13
N GLY A 333 -58.99 -18.00 68.17
CA GLY A 333 -58.42 -16.67 68.35
C GLY A 333 -57.10 -16.60 69.18
N THR A 334 -56.62 -17.74 69.70
CA THR A 334 -55.38 -17.83 70.50
C THR A 334 -54.32 -18.58 69.66
N THR A 335 -53.06 -18.06 69.65
CA THR A 335 -51.95 -18.74 69.03
C THR A 335 -51.81 -20.20 69.51
N ILE A 336 -51.69 -21.12 68.65
CA ILE A 336 -51.60 -22.56 68.97
C ILE A 336 -50.35 -22.81 69.81
N LEU A 337 -50.50 -23.58 70.88
CA LEU A 337 -49.44 -23.84 71.85
C LEU A 337 -48.18 -24.43 71.13
N GLY A 338 -47.04 -23.77 71.37
CA GLY A 338 -45.77 -24.21 70.74
C GLY A 338 -45.70 -23.94 69.23
N PHE A 339 -46.40 -22.88 68.71
CA PHE A 339 -46.30 -22.43 67.37
C PHE A 339 -44.86 -22.04 67.05
N SER A 340 -44.39 -22.56 65.93
CA SER A 340 -43.15 -22.17 65.25
C SER A 340 -43.40 -22.20 63.77
N PRO A 341 -42.90 -21.21 62.98
CA PRO A 341 -43.06 -21.16 61.55
C PRO A 341 -42.62 -22.45 60.77
N GLU A 342 -41.65 -23.15 61.35
CA GLU A 342 -41.08 -24.37 60.75
C GLU A 342 -41.77 -25.67 61.18
N LYS A 343 -42.64 -25.58 62.21
CA LYS A 343 -43.35 -26.72 62.71
C LYS A 343 -44.70 -26.86 61.99
N LEU A 344 -44.86 -27.95 61.24
CA LEU A 344 -46.02 -28.15 60.37
C LEU A 344 -47.13 -29.01 60.96
N GLU A 345 -46.90 -29.62 62.13
CA GLU A 345 -47.90 -30.51 62.77
C GLU A 345 -48.17 -30.08 64.17
N TYR A 346 -49.45 -29.97 64.54
CA TYR A 346 -49.94 -29.56 65.83
C TYR A 346 -51.06 -30.47 66.29
N THR A 347 -51.12 -30.75 67.61
CA THR A 347 -52.27 -31.39 68.25
C THR A 347 -52.96 -30.33 69.13
N TYR A 348 -54.29 -30.19 69.00
CA TYR A 348 -55.07 -29.28 69.74
C TYR A 348 -56.17 -30.07 70.52
N GLU A 349 -56.11 -30.01 71.84
CA GLU A 349 -57.08 -30.71 72.72
C GLU A 349 -58.35 -29.86 72.89
N LEU A 350 -59.48 -30.41 72.53
CA LEU A 350 -60.81 -29.80 72.67
C LEU A 350 -61.45 -30.18 74.01
N PRO A 351 -62.26 -29.30 74.55
CA PRO A 351 -63.04 -29.66 75.73
C PRO A 351 -63.95 -30.88 75.53
N ILE A 352 -64.11 -31.69 76.54
CA ILE A 352 -65.01 -32.85 76.46
C ILE A 352 -66.43 -32.38 76.13
N GLY A 353 -67.02 -33.02 75.11
CA GLY A 353 -68.39 -32.72 74.63
C GLY A 353 -68.43 -31.62 73.53
N THR A 354 -67.28 -31.20 73.02
CA THR A 354 -67.20 -30.31 71.82
C THR A 354 -67.85 -30.96 70.65
N THR A 355 -68.81 -30.31 70.01
CA THR A 355 -69.57 -30.77 68.82
C THR A 355 -69.23 -29.89 67.57
N VAL A 356 -68.61 -28.75 67.74
CA VAL A 356 -68.26 -27.82 66.64
C VAL A 356 -66.78 -27.44 66.76
N LEU A 357 -66.06 -27.63 65.70
CA LEU A 357 -64.62 -27.28 65.60
C LEU A 357 -64.42 -25.77 65.71
N PRO A 358 -63.44 -25.32 66.45
CA PRO A 358 -63.12 -23.90 66.58
C PRO A 358 -62.66 -23.27 65.25
N THR A 359 -62.71 -21.94 65.25
CA THR A 359 -62.16 -21.21 64.07
C THR A 359 -60.65 -21.30 64.05
N ILE A 360 -60.11 -21.56 62.88
CA ILE A 360 -58.66 -21.46 62.58
C ILE A 360 -58.44 -20.14 61.86
N THR A 361 -57.49 -19.35 62.35
CA THR A 361 -57.06 -18.11 61.73
C THR A 361 -55.51 -18.12 61.64
N TYR A 362 -54.96 -17.33 60.78
CA TYR A 362 -53.53 -17.27 60.55
C TYR A 362 -53.11 -15.80 60.35
N THR A 363 -51.81 -15.59 60.45
CA THR A 363 -51.13 -14.41 59.94
C THR A 363 -50.11 -14.88 58.95
N ALA A 364 -50.22 -14.45 57.71
CA ALA A 364 -49.20 -14.71 56.68
C ALA A 364 -47.89 -13.98 57.05
N ALA A 365 -46.76 -14.59 56.76
CA ALA A 365 -45.45 -13.93 56.96
C ALA A 365 -45.16 -12.88 55.90
N GLU A 366 -45.73 -13.08 54.69
CA GLU A 366 -45.56 -12.17 53.56
C GLU A 366 -46.90 -11.88 52.88
N ILE A 367 -47.01 -10.68 52.28
CA ILE A 367 -48.27 -10.21 51.69
C ILE A 367 -48.69 -11.01 50.44
N ASP A 368 -47.72 -11.61 49.74
CA ASP A 368 -47.93 -12.32 48.48
C ASP A 368 -48.22 -13.82 48.66
N GLN A 369 -48.24 -14.29 49.94
CA GLN A 369 -48.65 -15.67 50.27
C GLN A 369 -50.13 -15.87 50.03
N LYS A 370 -50.48 -17.00 49.43
CA LYS A 370 -51.89 -17.48 49.37
C LYS A 370 -52.07 -18.55 50.41
N VAL A 371 -53.03 -18.31 51.33
CA VAL A 371 -53.29 -19.24 52.40
C VAL A 371 -54.72 -19.72 52.33
N SER A 372 -54.94 -21.04 52.42
CA SER A 372 -56.23 -21.65 52.46
C SER A 372 -56.37 -22.57 53.68
N VAL A 373 -57.56 -22.62 54.28
CA VAL A 373 -57.85 -23.45 55.45
C VAL A 373 -58.96 -24.46 55.11
N THR A 374 -58.64 -25.75 55.30
CA THR A 374 -59.60 -26.84 55.22
C THR A 374 -59.85 -27.40 56.61
N LYS A 375 -61.11 -27.36 57.07
CA LYS A 375 -61.50 -27.80 58.41
C LYS A 375 -61.99 -29.26 58.37
N GLY A 376 -61.57 -30.01 59.38
CA GLY A 376 -61.99 -31.38 59.70
C GLY A 376 -61.38 -31.83 61.03
N ASP A 377 -61.63 -33.06 61.44
CA ASP A 377 -60.94 -33.64 62.64
C ASP A 377 -59.41 -33.53 62.50
N THR A 378 -58.95 -33.60 61.31
CA THR A 378 -57.64 -33.13 60.88
C THR A 378 -57.85 -31.89 59.98
N SER A 379 -57.44 -30.74 60.42
CA SER A 379 -57.52 -29.51 59.65
C SER A 379 -56.20 -29.13 59.05
N TYR A 380 -56.27 -28.54 57.81
CA TYR A 380 -55.09 -28.20 57.02
C TYR A 380 -55.07 -26.71 56.75
N VAL A 381 -53.90 -26.09 56.92
CA VAL A 381 -53.62 -24.73 56.46
C VAL A 381 -52.50 -24.81 55.42
N ARG A 382 -52.89 -24.67 54.15
CA ARG A 382 -51.97 -24.70 53.02
C ARG A 382 -51.49 -23.27 52.75
N VAL A 383 -50.19 -23.11 52.69
CA VAL A 383 -49.55 -21.86 52.36
C VAL A 383 -48.82 -22.03 51.02
N GLU A 384 -49.16 -21.21 50.03
CA GLU A 384 -48.47 -21.13 48.74
C GLU A 384 -47.67 -19.83 48.70
N ALA A 385 -46.36 -19.91 48.54
CA ALA A 385 -45.44 -18.76 48.38
C ALA A 385 -45.58 -18.12 46.99
N ALA A 386 -44.95 -16.94 46.79
CA ALA A 386 -45.01 -16.22 45.51
C ALA A 386 -44.40 -17.00 44.34
N ASP A 387 -43.42 -17.86 44.59
CA ASP A 387 -42.78 -18.70 43.59
C ASP A 387 -43.53 -20.00 43.27
N GLY A 388 -44.63 -20.27 44.00
CA GLY A 388 -45.41 -21.48 43.87
C GLY A 388 -44.99 -22.61 44.83
N SER A 389 -44.00 -22.41 45.67
CA SER A 389 -43.62 -23.34 46.75
C SER A 389 -44.76 -23.46 47.77
N GLU A 390 -44.95 -24.66 48.36
CA GLU A 390 -46.08 -24.92 49.26
C GLU A 390 -45.65 -25.56 50.57
N ALA A 391 -46.35 -25.20 51.66
CA ALA A 391 -46.28 -25.88 52.93
C ALA A 391 -47.70 -26.19 53.45
N LEU A 392 -47.84 -27.27 54.19
CA LEU A 392 -49.08 -27.73 54.76
C LEU A 392 -48.95 -27.85 56.26
N TYR A 393 -49.56 -26.91 57.00
CA TYR A 393 -49.72 -27.05 58.44
C TYR A 393 -50.92 -27.92 58.74
N THR A 394 -50.71 -28.93 59.58
CA THR A 394 -51.74 -29.93 59.97
C THR A 394 -52.09 -29.76 61.45
N ILE A 395 -53.36 -29.65 61.76
CA ILE A 395 -53.86 -29.54 63.12
C ILE A 395 -54.77 -30.76 63.42
N TYR A 396 -54.33 -31.61 64.32
CA TYR A 396 -55.08 -32.75 64.78
C TYR A 396 -55.90 -32.36 65.94
N PHE A 397 -57.28 -32.27 65.87
CA PHE A 397 -58.18 -32.03 66.99
C PHE A 397 -58.45 -33.33 67.68
N ILE A 398 -58.18 -33.38 68.99
CA ILE A 398 -58.47 -34.53 69.83
C ILE A 398 -59.42 -34.12 70.94
N ILE A 399 -60.43 -34.91 71.13
CA ILE A 399 -61.37 -34.75 72.25
C ILE A 399 -61.03 -35.87 73.26
N PRO A 400 -60.50 -35.51 74.41
CA PRO A 400 -60.22 -36.51 75.43
C PRO A 400 -61.48 -37.21 75.85
N LYS A 401 -61.44 -38.48 76.09
CA LYS A 401 -62.57 -39.24 76.65
C LYS A 401 -62.77 -38.85 78.12
N SER A 402 -64.04 -38.63 78.54
CA SER A 402 -64.33 -38.40 79.89
C SER A 402 -63.96 -39.58 80.80
N ASN A 403 -63.16 -39.32 81.79
CA ASN A 403 -62.87 -40.30 82.89
C ASN A 403 -63.74 -40.10 84.16
N ASN A 404 -64.80 -39.22 84.05
CA ASN A 404 -65.71 -39.01 85.16
C ASN A 404 -66.61 -40.22 85.38
N VAL A 405 -66.46 -40.85 86.46
CA VAL A 405 -67.26 -42.05 86.92
C VAL A 405 -68.22 -41.66 88.03
N GLN A 406 -68.39 -40.34 88.27
CA GLN A 406 -69.31 -39.91 89.31
C GLN A 406 -70.74 -39.69 88.77
N LEU A 407 -71.72 -40.11 89.55
CA LEU A 407 -73.15 -39.83 89.26
C LEU A 407 -73.45 -38.36 89.62
N ALA A 408 -74.08 -37.65 88.68
CA ALA A 408 -74.52 -36.21 88.99
C ALA A 408 -75.75 -36.17 89.96
N GLY A 409 -76.41 -37.30 90.25
CA GLY A 409 -77.46 -37.39 91.26
C GLY A 409 -77.95 -38.86 91.37
N LEU A 410 -78.43 -39.27 92.54
CA LEU A 410 -79.08 -40.50 92.80
C LEU A 410 -80.44 -40.16 93.50
N MET A 411 -81.54 -40.52 92.89
CA MET A 411 -82.83 -40.37 93.54
C MET A 411 -83.35 -41.76 93.95
N ILE A 412 -83.87 -41.83 95.15
CA ILE A 412 -84.59 -43.02 95.71
C ILE A 412 -86.05 -42.57 95.85
N GLY A 413 -86.93 -43.16 95.06
CA GLY A 413 -88.37 -42.93 95.13
C GLY A 413 -89.06 -43.48 96.34
#